data_7d3003c6fd2e6477cbe9c25fe79a4b55
#
_entry.id   7d3003c6fd2e6477cbe9c25fe79a4b55
#
_cell.length_a   1.000
_cell.length_b   1.000
_cell.length_c   1.000
_cell.angle_alpha   90.00
_cell.angle_beta   90.00
_cell.angle_gamma   90.00
#
_symmetry.space_group_name_H-M   'P 1'
#
loop_
_entity.id
_entity.type
_entity.pdbx_description
1 polymer ?
#
loop_
_entity_poly.entity_id
_entity_poly.type
_entity_poly.pdbx_seq_one_letter_code
_entity_poly.pdbx_strand_id
1 'polypeptide(L)'
;MLPASHSDKDYLMGFAKKTSVLLLSSAIVFSAGCANMAENEWANKENIGTLVGTAAGILIGSQVGNGSGRTAAMIAGALAGGYLGKTIGAKLDVRDREALALQTQQALQHTQDGQATQWSSSHSDAKATITPIKTETVQREVAVKRTPKVQPVANMTLINQPYQAVKSANVRNAPDLKAEKVAGLPAGTTFTAIGRTDNDWIMVGRRGVTIGYVYAPLVAQVKKPAQSTQTVAAETATDLDSLDVASAASKGIDLDAIDLDAVPVEQTMTAQATCRTIKYDVTAQGSNEQQTAKACQAADGAWELI
;
A
#
# COMPACT_ATOMS: atom_id res chain seq x y z
N MET A 1 34.76 -42.74 -63.37
CA MET A 1 33.71 -43.56 -62.67
C MET A 1 33.34 -42.83 -61.43
N LEU A 2 32.17 -42.15 -61.44
CA LEU A 2 31.45 -41.61 -60.29
C LEU A 2 30.62 -42.73 -59.64
N PRO A 3 30.31 -42.62 -58.34
CA PRO A 3 28.93 -42.64 -57.93
C PRO A 3 28.56 -41.58 -56.89
N ALA A 4 27.56 -40.88 -57.19
CA ALA A 4 26.18 -40.86 -56.62
C ALA A 4 26.05 -40.28 -55.23
N SER A 5 25.47 -39.09 -55.25
CA SER A 5 24.56 -38.39 -54.37
C SER A 5 23.79 -39.26 -53.35
N HIS A 6 23.88 -38.90 -52.07
CA HIS A 6 22.86 -39.24 -51.10
C HIS A 6 22.33 -37.96 -50.38
N SER A 7 21.07 -37.84 -50.46
CA SER A 7 20.13 -36.80 -50.17
C SER A 7 20.10 -36.40 -48.71
N ASP A 8 20.35 -35.09 -48.48
CA ASP A 8 20.02 -34.36 -47.22
C ASP A 8 18.50 -34.10 -47.11
N LYS A 9 17.75 -35.04 -46.59
CA LYS A 9 16.31 -34.81 -46.29
C LYS A 9 15.87 -35.19 -44.86
N ASP A 10 16.72 -35.68 -44.01
CA ASP A 10 16.33 -36.20 -42.69
C ASP A 10 16.59 -35.28 -41.48
N TYR A 11 17.08 -34.04 -41.72
CA TYR A 11 17.41 -33.14 -40.61
C TYR A 11 16.31 -32.10 -40.21
N LEU A 12 15.17 -32.08 -40.89
CA LEU A 12 14.13 -31.04 -40.65
C LEU A 12 12.86 -31.55 -39.96
N MET A 13 12.77 -32.80 -39.51
CA MET A 13 11.56 -33.32 -38.83
C MET A 13 11.74 -33.51 -37.29
N GLY A 14 12.86 -33.15 -36.71
CA GLY A 14 13.18 -33.35 -35.29
C GLY A 14 12.77 -32.18 -34.35
N PHE A 15 12.52 -30.98 -34.87
CA PHE A 15 12.35 -29.78 -34.03
C PHE A 15 10.90 -29.38 -33.74
N ALA A 16 9.90 -29.97 -34.40
CA ALA A 16 8.51 -29.57 -34.27
C ALA A 16 7.71 -30.34 -33.18
N LYS A 17 8.30 -31.30 -32.49
CA LYS A 17 7.59 -32.10 -31.45
C LYS A 17 7.96 -31.80 -29.98
N LYS A 18 8.91 -30.91 -29.71
CA LYS A 18 9.34 -30.60 -28.34
C LYS A 18 8.85 -29.26 -27.77
N THR A 19 8.17 -28.42 -28.56
CA THR A 19 7.69 -27.11 -28.11
C THR A 19 6.20 -27.09 -27.71
N SER A 20 5.45 -28.16 -27.95
CA SER A 20 4.01 -28.19 -27.59
C SER A 20 3.69 -28.78 -26.21
N VAL A 21 4.67 -29.28 -25.47
CA VAL A 21 4.44 -29.87 -24.13
C VAL A 21 4.70 -28.90 -23.00
N LEU A 22 5.33 -27.75 -23.25
CA LEU A 22 5.69 -26.76 -22.20
C LEU A 22 4.62 -25.69 -21.95
N LEU A 23 3.54 -25.64 -22.74
CA LEU A 23 2.46 -24.66 -22.57
C LEU A 23 1.20 -25.22 -21.86
N LEU A 24 1.16 -26.51 -21.52
CA LEU A 24 0.04 -27.11 -20.78
C LEU A 24 0.32 -27.35 -19.29
N SER A 25 1.53 -27.10 -18.79
CA SER A 25 1.87 -27.36 -17.39
C SER A 25 1.66 -26.21 -16.43
N SER A 26 1.26 -25.01 -16.91
CA SER A 26 1.02 -23.84 -16.04
C SER A 26 -0.43 -23.64 -15.61
N ALA A 27 -1.36 -24.48 -16.10
CA ALA A 27 -2.80 -24.35 -15.77
C ALA A 27 -3.27 -25.30 -14.64
N ILE A 28 -2.42 -26.19 -14.11
CA ILE A 28 -2.85 -27.25 -13.16
C ILE A 28 -2.48 -26.95 -11.71
N VAL A 29 -1.70 -25.90 -11.42
CA VAL A 29 -1.28 -25.60 -10.03
C VAL A 29 -2.36 -24.87 -9.22
N PHE A 30 -3.42 -24.35 -9.84
CA PHE A 30 -4.50 -23.66 -9.13
C PHE A 30 -5.65 -24.55 -8.60
N SER A 31 -5.67 -25.84 -8.92
CA SER A 31 -6.79 -26.72 -8.51
C SER A 31 -6.47 -27.66 -7.33
N ALA A 32 -5.23 -27.72 -6.86
CA ALA A 32 -4.83 -28.66 -5.79
C ALA A 32 -4.93 -28.10 -4.36
N GLY A 33 -5.26 -26.81 -4.18
CA GLY A 33 -5.35 -26.17 -2.86
C GLY A 33 -6.68 -26.30 -2.12
N CYS A 34 -7.75 -26.72 -2.77
CA CYS A 34 -9.11 -26.70 -2.19
C CYS A 34 -9.65 -28.03 -1.68
N ALA A 35 -8.91 -29.13 -1.80
CA ALA A 35 -9.46 -30.46 -1.55
C ALA A 35 -9.48 -30.91 -0.08
N ASN A 36 -8.75 -30.24 0.83
CA ASN A 36 -8.65 -30.67 2.23
C ASN A 36 -9.33 -29.75 3.26
N MET A 37 -10.16 -28.78 2.83
CA MET A 37 -10.92 -27.91 3.75
C MET A 37 -12.39 -28.31 3.95
N ALA A 38 -12.82 -29.46 3.42
CA ALA A 38 -14.24 -29.84 3.36
C ALA A 38 -14.77 -30.57 4.61
N GLU A 39 -13.97 -30.80 5.65
CA GLU A 39 -14.41 -31.59 6.83
C GLU A 39 -14.65 -30.78 8.13
N ASN A 40 -14.55 -29.46 8.10
CA ASN A 40 -14.94 -28.66 9.27
C ASN A 40 -16.34 -28.04 9.04
N GLU A 41 -17.27 -28.29 9.96
CA GLU A 41 -18.63 -27.70 9.97
C GLU A 41 -18.64 -26.16 9.92
N TRP A 42 -17.51 -25.54 10.12
CA TRP A 42 -17.31 -24.08 10.02
C TRP A 42 -17.13 -23.58 8.57
N ALA A 43 -16.87 -24.49 7.64
CA ALA A 43 -16.62 -24.17 6.24
C ALA A 43 -17.90 -24.32 5.39
N ASN A 44 -18.94 -23.56 5.69
CA ASN A 44 -20.09 -23.44 4.81
C ASN A 44 -19.66 -22.83 3.47
N LYS A 45 -20.19 -23.34 2.35
CA LYS A 45 -19.89 -22.85 0.98
C LYS A 45 -20.02 -21.32 0.83
N GLU A 46 -20.93 -20.70 1.59
CA GLU A 46 -21.09 -19.25 1.66
C GLU A 46 -19.90 -18.56 2.32
N ASN A 47 -19.36 -19.12 3.40
CA ASN A 47 -18.22 -18.55 4.14
C ASN A 47 -16.90 -18.69 3.38
N ILE A 48 -16.72 -19.81 2.65
CA ILE A 48 -15.52 -20.02 1.82
C ILE A 48 -15.50 -19.04 0.65
N GLY A 49 -16.63 -18.84 -0.06
CA GLY A 49 -16.73 -17.87 -1.14
C GLY A 49 -16.47 -16.44 -0.67
N THR A 50 -16.91 -16.09 0.55
CA THR A 50 -16.73 -14.78 1.17
C THR A 50 -15.27 -14.55 1.57
N LEU A 51 -14.62 -15.52 2.19
CA LEU A 51 -13.19 -15.46 2.56
C LEU A 51 -12.27 -15.36 1.34
N VAL A 52 -12.51 -16.20 0.33
CA VAL A 52 -11.72 -16.20 -0.90
C VAL A 52 -11.94 -14.91 -1.68
N GLY A 53 -13.17 -14.40 -1.76
CA GLY A 53 -13.49 -13.13 -2.43
C GLY A 53 -12.82 -11.93 -1.76
N THR A 54 -12.85 -11.87 -0.42
CA THR A 54 -12.18 -10.78 0.35
C THR A 54 -10.68 -10.84 0.15
N ALA A 55 -10.08 -12.01 0.34
CA ALA A 55 -8.63 -12.18 0.18
C ALA A 55 -8.18 -11.85 -1.26
N ALA A 56 -8.90 -12.32 -2.27
CA ALA A 56 -8.56 -12.02 -3.66
C ALA A 56 -8.70 -10.53 -3.98
N GLY A 57 -9.77 -9.87 -3.56
CA GLY A 57 -9.97 -8.43 -3.78
C GLY A 57 -8.91 -7.58 -3.09
N ILE A 58 -8.57 -7.90 -1.83
CA ILE A 58 -7.51 -7.23 -1.08
C ILE A 58 -6.14 -7.48 -1.74
N LEU A 59 -5.83 -8.72 -2.15
CA LEU A 59 -4.56 -9.06 -2.80
C LEU A 59 -4.38 -8.32 -4.13
N ILE A 60 -5.41 -8.25 -4.97
CA ILE A 60 -5.35 -7.49 -6.22
C ILE A 60 -5.16 -6.00 -5.91
N GLY A 61 -5.94 -5.44 -4.99
CA GLY A 61 -5.83 -4.03 -4.58
C GLY A 61 -4.49 -3.69 -3.93
N SER A 62 -3.87 -4.64 -3.21
CA SER A 62 -2.58 -4.42 -2.54
C SER A 62 -1.40 -4.26 -3.51
N GLN A 63 -1.54 -4.68 -4.75
CA GLN A 63 -0.51 -4.55 -5.78
C GLN A 63 -0.60 -3.24 -6.58
N VAL A 64 -1.66 -2.47 -6.37
CA VAL A 64 -1.91 -1.22 -7.09
C VAL A 64 -1.52 -0.03 -6.23
N GLY A 65 -0.50 0.72 -6.64
CA GLY A 65 -0.09 1.96 -5.99
C GLY A 65 0.67 1.79 -4.66
N ASN A 66 0.86 2.91 -3.97
CA ASN A 66 1.49 3.00 -2.65
C ASN A 66 0.65 3.92 -1.75
N GLY A 67 0.76 3.76 -0.43
CA GLY A 67 0.13 4.64 0.55
C GLY A 67 -1.38 4.75 0.37
N SER A 68 -1.89 5.96 0.20
CA SER A 68 -3.33 6.25 0.10
C SER A 68 -4.01 5.60 -1.11
N GLY A 69 -3.32 5.53 -2.26
CA GLY A 69 -3.83 4.87 -3.47
C GLY A 69 -4.01 3.37 -3.25
N ARG A 70 -3.05 2.72 -2.61
CA ARG A 70 -3.15 1.30 -2.23
C ARG A 70 -4.30 1.07 -1.24
N THR A 71 -4.48 1.95 -0.25
CA THR A 71 -5.60 1.89 0.68
C THR A 71 -6.95 1.89 -0.06
N ALA A 72 -7.17 2.86 -0.94
CA ALA A 72 -8.41 2.97 -1.70
C ALA A 72 -8.66 1.71 -2.57
N ALA A 73 -7.62 1.20 -3.24
CA ALA A 73 -7.73 -0.01 -4.05
C ALA A 73 -8.07 -1.25 -3.21
N MET A 74 -7.49 -1.38 -2.02
CA MET A 74 -7.80 -2.50 -1.11
C MET A 74 -9.23 -2.42 -0.56
N ILE A 75 -9.70 -1.23 -0.20
CA ILE A 75 -11.09 -1.04 0.26
C ILE A 75 -12.06 -1.29 -0.88
N ALA A 76 -11.79 -0.79 -2.09
CA ALA A 76 -12.62 -1.06 -3.27
C ALA A 76 -12.68 -2.57 -3.58
N GLY A 77 -11.55 -3.27 -3.48
CA GLY A 77 -11.49 -4.73 -3.62
C GLY A 77 -12.29 -5.47 -2.54
N ALA A 78 -12.25 -5.02 -1.29
CA ALA A 78 -13.05 -5.59 -0.20
C ALA A 78 -14.56 -5.33 -0.39
N LEU A 79 -14.94 -4.17 -0.93
CA LEU A 79 -16.32 -3.85 -1.31
C LEU A 79 -16.79 -4.61 -2.56
N ALA A 80 -15.87 -5.03 -3.44
CA ALA A 80 -16.20 -5.87 -4.60
C ALA A 80 -16.38 -7.34 -4.22
N GLY A 81 -15.70 -7.80 -3.17
CA GLY A 81 -15.72 -9.20 -2.73
C GLY A 81 -15.80 -9.33 -1.21
N GLY A 82 -15.96 -10.54 -0.71
CA GLY A 82 -15.96 -10.84 0.70
C GLY A 82 -17.17 -10.34 1.49
N TYR A 83 -16.97 -10.19 2.80
CA TYR A 83 -18.07 -9.86 3.72
C TYR A 83 -18.65 -8.45 3.45
N LEU A 84 -17.79 -7.43 3.27
CA LEU A 84 -18.23 -6.09 2.91
C LEU A 84 -18.87 -6.07 1.51
N GLY A 85 -18.34 -6.85 0.56
CA GLY A 85 -18.91 -6.98 -0.77
C GLY A 85 -20.30 -7.61 -0.76
N LYS A 86 -20.51 -8.66 0.02
CA LYS A 86 -21.80 -9.35 0.12
C LYS A 86 -22.89 -8.45 0.74
N THR A 87 -22.55 -7.65 1.73
CA THR A 87 -23.52 -6.83 2.48
C THR A 87 -23.70 -5.45 1.85
N ILE A 88 -22.63 -4.66 1.82
CA ILE A 88 -22.65 -3.28 1.34
C ILE A 88 -22.39 -3.22 -0.17
N GLY A 89 -21.33 -3.89 -0.61
CA GLY A 89 -20.84 -3.77 -1.98
C GLY A 89 -21.77 -4.33 -3.05
N ALA A 90 -22.60 -5.34 -2.72
CA ALA A 90 -23.58 -5.91 -3.65
C ALA A 90 -24.67 -4.89 -4.06
N LYS A 91 -24.88 -3.86 -3.26
CA LYS A 91 -25.87 -2.81 -3.49
C LYS A 91 -25.29 -1.56 -4.14
N LEU A 92 -23.97 -1.53 -4.32
CA LEU A 92 -23.23 -0.44 -4.92
C LEU A 92 -22.71 -0.86 -6.30
N ASP A 93 -22.78 0.04 -7.27
CA ASP A 93 -22.11 -0.17 -8.54
C ASP A 93 -20.57 0.02 -8.41
N VAL A 94 -19.84 -0.16 -9.50
CA VAL A 94 -18.37 -0.07 -9.48
C VAL A 94 -17.91 1.33 -9.09
N ARG A 95 -18.56 2.38 -9.62
CA ARG A 95 -18.21 3.78 -9.35
C ARG A 95 -18.50 4.16 -7.89
N ASP A 96 -19.62 3.68 -7.36
CA ASP A 96 -19.99 3.91 -5.96
C ASP A 96 -19.01 3.23 -5.00
N ARG A 97 -18.57 1.99 -5.32
CA ARG A 97 -17.55 1.29 -4.52
C ARG A 97 -16.22 2.02 -4.51
N GLU A 98 -15.77 2.51 -5.66
CA GLU A 98 -14.52 3.29 -5.77
C GLU A 98 -14.62 4.62 -5.01
N ALA A 99 -15.73 5.34 -5.15
CA ALA A 99 -15.95 6.61 -4.46
C ALA A 99 -16.05 6.42 -2.93
N LEU A 100 -16.77 5.39 -2.47
CA LEU A 100 -16.85 5.03 -1.05
C LEU A 100 -15.48 4.60 -0.50
N ALA A 101 -14.67 3.89 -1.28
CA ALA A 101 -13.32 3.50 -0.89
C ALA A 101 -12.40 4.72 -0.70
N LEU A 102 -12.46 5.70 -1.61
CA LEU A 102 -11.73 6.96 -1.47
C LEU A 102 -12.18 7.75 -0.24
N GLN A 103 -13.47 7.84 0.00
CA GLN A 103 -14.02 8.53 1.17
C GLN A 103 -13.61 7.82 2.47
N THR A 104 -13.60 6.49 2.49
CA THR A 104 -13.12 5.69 3.63
C THR A 104 -11.64 5.92 3.90
N GLN A 105 -10.82 5.96 2.84
CA GLN A 105 -9.40 6.25 2.96
C GLN A 105 -9.17 7.65 3.60
N GLN A 106 -9.95 8.65 3.22
CA GLN A 106 -9.88 9.99 3.83
C GLN A 106 -10.32 9.97 5.29
N ALA A 107 -11.39 9.23 5.61
CA ALA A 107 -11.86 9.08 6.99
C ALA A 107 -10.81 8.40 7.88
N LEU A 108 -10.13 7.35 7.39
CA LEU A 108 -9.05 6.68 8.11
C LEU A 108 -7.88 7.62 8.43
N GLN A 109 -7.57 8.55 7.53
CA GLN A 109 -6.42 9.44 7.68
C GLN A 109 -6.72 10.72 8.48
N HIS A 110 -7.94 11.26 8.39
CA HIS A 110 -8.20 12.63 8.82
C HIS A 110 -9.33 12.78 9.82
N THR A 111 -10.23 11.79 9.96
CA THR A 111 -11.40 11.90 10.84
C THR A 111 -11.06 11.37 12.23
N GLN A 112 -11.52 12.05 13.28
CA GLN A 112 -11.34 11.60 14.67
C GLN A 112 -12.33 10.48 15.01
N ASP A 113 -12.02 9.69 16.04
CA ASP A 113 -12.94 8.66 16.51
C ASP A 113 -14.25 9.28 17.01
N GLY A 114 -15.36 8.66 16.63
CA GLY A 114 -16.71 9.16 16.89
C GLY A 114 -17.20 10.24 15.92
N GLN A 115 -16.34 10.77 15.06
CA GLN A 115 -16.73 11.78 14.07
C GLN A 115 -17.15 11.11 12.77
N ALA A 116 -18.38 11.36 12.35
CA ALA A 116 -18.95 10.79 11.14
C ALA A 116 -18.58 11.61 9.90
N THR A 117 -18.26 10.93 8.82
CA THR A 117 -18.10 11.49 7.48
C THR A 117 -19.22 10.97 6.59
N GLN A 118 -19.92 11.86 5.90
CA GLN A 118 -20.99 11.48 4.98
C GLN A 118 -20.52 11.44 3.54
N TRP A 119 -21.02 10.47 2.80
CA TRP A 119 -20.84 10.32 1.37
C TRP A 119 -22.20 10.10 0.71
N SER A 120 -22.37 10.63 -0.48
CA SER A 120 -23.55 10.40 -1.34
C SER A 120 -23.10 10.21 -2.77
N SER A 121 -23.67 9.25 -3.46
CA SER A 121 -23.44 9.06 -4.89
C SER A 121 -23.95 10.25 -5.69
N SER A 122 -23.26 10.55 -6.79
CA SER A 122 -23.67 11.57 -7.76
C SER A 122 -24.59 11.03 -8.85
N HIS A 123 -24.79 9.69 -8.92
CA HIS A 123 -25.49 9.04 -10.03
C HIS A 123 -26.45 7.92 -9.59
N SER A 124 -26.46 7.58 -8.31
CA SER A 124 -27.39 6.60 -7.73
C SER A 124 -28.04 7.16 -6.45
N ASP A 125 -28.89 6.36 -5.82
CA ASP A 125 -29.51 6.67 -4.51
C ASP A 125 -28.61 6.31 -3.31
N ALA A 126 -27.40 5.79 -3.59
CA ALA A 126 -26.50 5.31 -2.56
C ALA A 126 -25.95 6.45 -1.68
N LYS A 127 -25.97 6.22 -0.38
CA LYS A 127 -25.43 7.10 0.66
C LYS A 127 -24.71 6.27 1.71
N ALA A 128 -23.68 6.84 2.30
CA ALA A 128 -22.96 6.19 3.39
C ALA A 128 -22.56 7.19 4.47
N THR A 129 -22.63 6.73 5.71
CA THR A 129 -21.98 7.37 6.85
C THR A 129 -20.85 6.50 7.31
N ILE A 130 -19.65 7.05 7.35
CA ILE A 130 -18.40 6.38 7.69
C ILE A 130 -17.91 6.96 9.01
N THR A 131 -17.84 6.15 10.05
CA THR A 131 -17.46 6.61 11.39
C THR A 131 -16.29 5.75 11.92
N PRO A 132 -15.09 6.29 12.05
CA PRO A 132 -14.07 5.66 12.87
C PRO A 132 -14.55 5.61 14.31
N ILE A 133 -14.61 4.41 14.91
CA ILE A 133 -15.18 4.23 16.26
C ILE A 133 -14.12 3.90 17.31
N LYS A 134 -12.95 3.45 16.88
CA LYS A 134 -11.87 3.07 17.78
C LYS A 134 -10.52 3.16 17.09
N THR A 135 -9.57 3.80 17.73
CA THR A 135 -8.15 3.79 17.33
C THR A 135 -7.35 3.07 18.42
N GLU A 136 -6.51 2.14 18.04
CA GLU A 136 -5.66 1.37 18.95
C GLU A 136 -4.27 1.13 18.35
N THR A 137 -3.26 0.95 19.19
CA THR A 137 -1.93 0.51 18.77
C THR A 137 -1.82 -0.99 19.02
N VAL A 138 -1.43 -1.73 18.00
CA VAL A 138 -1.24 -3.19 18.09
C VAL A 138 0.14 -3.58 17.58
N GLN A 139 0.71 -4.61 18.15
CA GLN A 139 1.92 -5.24 17.65
C GLN A 139 1.55 -6.23 16.55
N ARG A 140 2.14 -6.06 15.36
CA ARG A 140 1.90 -6.95 14.21
C ARG A 140 3.15 -7.07 13.33
N GLU A 141 3.15 -8.07 12.49
CA GLU A 141 4.14 -8.17 11.42
C GLU A 141 3.74 -7.23 10.27
N VAL A 142 4.72 -6.49 9.76
CA VAL A 142 4.58 -5.60 8.61
C VAL A 142 5.68 -5.87 7.59
N ALA A 143 5.32 -5.80 6.33
CA ALA A 143 6.28 -5.85 5.24
C ALA A 143 6.89 -4.45 5.03
N VAL A 144 8.21 -4.37 5.02
CA VAL A 144 8.98 -3.14 4.81
C VAL A 144 9.86 -3.31 3.58
N LYS A 145 9.77 -2.36 2.66
CA LYS A 145 10.68 -2.28 1.51
C LYS A 145 11.87 -1.41 1.88
N ARG A 146 13.08 -1.86 1.56
CA ARG A 146 14.33 -1.12 1.80
C ARG A 146 15.27 -1.25 0.62
N THR A 147 16.17 -0.29 0.47
CA THR A 147 17.27 -0.44 -0.49
C THR A 147 18.24 -1.53 -0.01
N PRO A 148 18.94 -2.24 -0.91
CA PRO A 148 19.79 -3.37 -0.54
C PRO A 148 20.90 -3.03 0.47
N LYS A 149 21.39 -1.78 0.45
CA LYS A 149 22.46 -1.29 1.37
C LYS A 149 21.97 -1.05 2.80
N VAL A 150 20.68 -0.88 2.99
CA VAL A 150 20.09 -0.59 4.32
C VAL A 150 19.96 -1.87 5.11
N GLN A 151 20.49 -1.90 6.32
CA GLN A 151 20.39 -3.04 7.22
C GLN A 151 18.99 -3.15 7.83
N PRO A 152 18.49 -4.36 8.07
CA PRO A 152 17.21 -4.59 8.72
C PRO A 152 17.28 -4.24 10.21
N VAL A 153 16.11 -3.92 10.79
CA VAL A 153 15.90 -3.86 12.23
C VAL A 153 14.86 -4.90 12.66
N ALA A 154 14.92 -5.33 13.91
CA ALA A 154 14.00 -6.34 14.42
C ALA A 154 12.62 -5.74 14.72
N ASN A 155 12.58 -4.56 15.34
CA ASN A 155 11.37 -3.92 15.84
C ASN A 155 11.35 -2.44 15.47
N MET A 156 10.14 -1.90 15.33
CA MET A 156 9.90 -0.46 15.15
C MET A 156 8.50 -0.06 15.61
N THR A 157 8.31 1.23 15.82
CA THR A 157 7.00 1.86 15.91
C THR A 157 6.71 2.57 14.60
N LEU A 158 5.64 2.24 13.90
CA LEU A 158 5.23 2.92 12.66
C LEU A 158 4.85 4.36 12.95
N ILE A 159 5.29 5.28 12.08
CA ILE A 159 4.99 6.71 12.13
C ILE A 159 4.20 7.15 10.90
N ASN A 160 4.71 6.88 9.71
CA ASN A 160 4.14 7.26 8.41
C ASN A 160 3.71 8.73 8.34
N GLN A 161 4.55 9.63 8.84
CA GLN A 161 4.29 11.06 8.89
C GLN A 161 5.42 11.86 8.22
N PRO A 162 5.11 13.05 7.68
CA PRO A 162 6.15 13.96 7.21
C PRO A 162 7.00 14.47 8.36
N TYR A 163 8.30 14.36 8.22
CA TYR A 163 9.33 14.89 9.11
C TYR A 163 10.23 15.84 8.35
N GLN A 164 10.89 16.72 9.08
CA GLN A 164 11.87 17.67 8.57
C GLN A 164 13.16 17.60 9.36
N ALA A 165 14.28 17.69 8.68
CA ALA A 165 15.58 17.85 9.31
C ALA A 165 15.69 19.26 9.95
N VAL A 166 15.81 19.35 11.28
CA VAL A 166 15.99 20.61 12.00
C VAL A 166 17.44 21.08 11.96
N LYS A 167 18.37 20.15 11.75
CA LYS A 167 19.80 20.36 11.51
C LYS A 167 20.25 19.44 10.39
N SER A 168 21.33 19.82 9.69
CA SER A 168 21.93 18.90 8.71
C SER A 168 22.30 17.58 9.37
N ALA A 169 21.87 16.48 8.80
CA ALA A 169 21.98 15.14 9.36
C ALA A 169 22.50 14.12 8.33
N ASN A 170 23.22 13.12 8.82
CA ASN A 170 23.63 11.99 8.00
C ASN A 170 22.53 10.92 8.04
N VAL A 171 22.18 10.39 6.88
CA VAL A 171 21.40 9.16 6.72
C VAL A 171 22.38 7.99 6.65
N ARG A 172 22.17 6.99 7.49
CA ARG A 172 23.06 5.84 7.61
C ARG A 172 22.38 4.55 7.21
N ASN A 173 23.16 3.55 6.81
CA ASN A 173 22.64 2.26 6.40
C ASN A 173 22.13 1.40 7.58
N ALA A 174 22.47 1.74 8.83
CA ALA A 174 22.00 1.09 10.03
C ALA A 174 21.73 2.14 11.12
N PRO A 175 20.89 1.83 12.13
CA PRO A 175 20.59 2.75 13.24
C PRO A 175 21.73 2.78 14.29
N ASP A 176 22.92 3.20 13.85
CA ASP A 176 24.15 3.30 14.63
C ASP A 176 25.01 4.49 14.16
N LEU A 177 25.66 5.19 15.10
CA LEU A 177 26.52 6.33 14.79
C LEU A 177 27.78 5.95 14.01
N LYS A 178 28.22 4.71 14.09
CA LYS A 178 29.39 4.17 13.37
C LYS A 178 29.01 3.56 12.01
N ALA A 179 27.70 3.41 11.73
CA ALA A 179 27.23 2.85 10.48
C ALA A 179 27.60 3.75 9.28
N GLU A 180 27.71 3.15 8.11
CA GLU A 180 28.06 3.84 6.87
C GLU A 180 27.03 4.93 6.52
N LYS A 181 27.52 6.09 6.10
CA LYS A 181 26.69 7.18 5.57
C LYS A 181 26.27 6.82 4.15
N VAL A 182 24.97 6.75 3.91
CA VAL A 182 24.39 6.45 2.58
C VAL A 182 23.79 7.70 1.91
N ALA A 183 23.42 8.73 2.70
CA ALA A 183 22.91 10.01 2.19
C ALA A 183 23.07 11.12 3.20
N GLY A 184 22.73 12.35 2.82
CA GLY A 184 22.65 13.53 3.69
C GLY A 184 21.26 14.16 3.65
N LEU A 185 20.83 14.70 4.77
CA LEU A 185 19.64 15.55 4.89
C LEU A 185 20.09 16.96 5.29
N PRO A 186 20.16 17.93 4.38
CA PRO A 186 20.32 19.33 4.73
C PRO A 186 19.22 19.79 5.69
N ALA A 187 19.52 20.78 6.54
CA ALA A 187 18.50 21.40 7.38
C ALA A 187 17.33 21.92 6.51
N GLY A 188 16.12 21.70 6.97
CA GLY A 188 14.90 22.06 6.23
C GLY A 188 14.39 20.98 5.27
N THR A 189 15.18 19.94 4.96
CA THR A 189 14.73 18.85 4.07
C THR A 189 13.59 18.05 4.69
N THR A 190 12.50 17.89 3.96
CA THR A 190 11.36 17.07 4.36
C THR A 190 11.47 15.66 3.79
N PHE A 191 11.00 14.68 4.55
CA PHE A 191 10.96 13.27 4.15
C PHE A 191 9.83 12.55 4.87
N THR A 192 9.50 11.33 4.45
CA THR A 192 8.53 10.48 5.17
C THR A 192 9.28 9.68 6.25
N ALA A 193 8.92 9.88 7.52
CA ALA A 193 9.35 8.98 8.59
C ALA A 193 8.48 7.73 8.56
N ILE A 194 9.04 6.59 8.12
CA ILE A 194 8.31 5.31 8.07
C ILE A 194 8.07 4.81 9.49
N GLY A 195 9.10 4.79 10.31
CA GLY A 195 9.02 4.32 11.68
C GLY A 195 10.19 4.81 12.54
N ARG A 196 10.08 4.52 13.85
CA ARG A 196 11.12 4.78 14.86
C ARG A 196 11.59 3.46 15.44
N THR A 197 12.88 3.29 15.51
CA THR A 197 13.52 2.13 16.15
C THR A 197 13.60 2.33 17.68
N ASP A 198 13.81 1.26 18.41
CA ASP A 198 13.89 1.28 19.89
C ASP A 198 15.09 2.10 20.40
N ASN A 199 16.14 2.32 19.59
CA ASN A 199 17.34 3.09 19.92
C ASN A 199 17.33 4.50 19.35
N ASP A 200 16.14 5.09 19.14
CA ASP A 200 15.93 6.49 18.76
C ASP A 200 16.45 6.88 17.37
N TRP A 201 16.29 6.00 16.40
CA TRP A 201 16.51 6.32 15.00
C TRP A 201 15.20 6.35 14.23
N ILE A 202 15.12 7.25 13.26
CA ILE A 202 13.99 7.38 12.34
C ILE A 202 14.35 6.72 11.02
N MET A 203 13.49 5.82 10.55
CA MET A 203 13.58 5.21 9.23
C MET A 203 13.15 6.22 8.17
N VAL A 204 14.10 6.64 7.33
CA VAL A 204 13.87 7.61 6.26
C VAL A 204 13.26 6.91 5.07
N GLY A 205 12.05 7.29 4.70
CA GLY A 205 11.28 6.73 3.60
C GLY A 205 11.23 7.64 2.39
N ARG A 206 11.30 7.04 1.22
CA ARG A 206 11.05 7.68 -0.06
C ARG A 206 10.22 6.75 -0.94
N ARG A 207 9.05 7.21 -1.39
CA ARG A 207 8.12 6.39 -2.21
C ARG A 207 7.81 5.03 -1.58
N GLY A 208 7.68 4.96 -0.24
CA GLY A 208 7.38 3.71 0.46
C GLY A 208 8.59 2.77 0.66
N VAL A 209 9.80 3.18 0.27
CA VAL A 209 11.04 2.42 0.45
C VAL A 209 11.92 3.08 1.49
N THR A 210 12.45 2.32 2.45
CA THR A 210 13.43 2.79 3.44
C THR A 210 14.79 2.97 2.75
N ILE A 211 15.33 4.18 2.80
CA ILE A 211 16.61 4.56 2.20
C ILE A 211 17.74 4.70 3.24
N GLY A 212 17.43 4.55 4.51
CA GLY A 212 18.38 4.59 5.63
C GLY A 212 17.76 5.08 6.92
N TYR A 213 18.61 5.42 7.86
CA TYR A 213 18.25 5.84 9.22
C TYR A 213 18.86 7.19 9.55
N VAL A 214 18.10 8.05 10.21
CA VAL A 214 18.57 9.33 10.76
C VAL A 214 18.33 9.36 12.26
N TYR A 215 19.26 9.96 13.01
CA TYR A 215 19.14 10.07 14.48
C TYR A 215 17.99 11.01 14.86
N ALA A 216 17.05 10.52 15.66
CA ALA A 216 15.77 11.18 15.94
C ALA A 216 15.89 12.63 16.46
N PRO A 217 16.83 13.00 17.34
CA PRO A 217 16.99 14.39 17.79
C PRO A 217 17.38 15.42 16.72
N LEU A 218 17.76 14.97 15.51
CA LEU A 218 18.12 15.85 14.40
C LEU A 218 16.95 16.19 13.49
N VAL A 219 15.79 15.57 13.73
CA VAL A 219 14.59 15.70 12.90
C VAL A 219 13.37 15.96 13.76
N ALA A 220 12.33 16.57 13.19
CA ALA A 220 11.07 16.83 13.87
C ALA A 220 9.90 16.56 12.93
N GLN A 221 8.76 16.19 13.50
CA GLN A 221 7.53 16.04 12.74
C GLN A 221 7.07 17.40 12.20
N VAL A 222 6.73 17.45 10.92
CA VAL A 222 6.10 18.63 10.32
C VAL A 222 4.66 18.71 10.83
N LYS A 223 4.39 19.68 11.69
CA LYS A 223 3.03 19.96 12.15
C LYS A 223 2.24 20.49 10.96
N LYS A 224 1.24 19.74 10.51
CA LYS A 224 0.27 20.24 9.54
C LYS A 224 -0.48 21.41 10.20
N PRO A 225 -0.57 22.60 9.56
CA PRO A 225 -1.44 23.64 10.08
C PRO A 225 -2.85 23.05 10.22
N ALA A 226 -3.51 23.33 11.34
CA ALA A 226 -4.91 22.96 11.51
C ALA A 226 -5.69 23.49 10.29
N GLN A 227 -6.28 22.61 9.50
CA GLN A 227 -7.11 23.01 8.37
C GLN A 227 -8.29 23.81 8.95
N SER A 228 -8.19 25.14 8.87
CA SER A 228 -9.39 25.97 8.88
C SER A 228 -10.26 25.50 7.71
N THR A 229 -11.52 25.23 7.97
CA THR A 229 -12.58 24.96 6.99
C THR A 229 -12.68 26.16 6.06
N GLN A 230 -11.81 26.24 5.06
CA GLN A 230 -11.99 27.13 3.93
C GLN A 230 -12.82 26.39 2.91
N THR A 231 -14.05 26.85 2.75
CA THR A 231 -14.89 26.65 1.58
C THR A 231 -14.01 26.89 0.36
N VAL A 232 -13.76 25.87 -0.44
CA VAL A 232 -12.99 25.99 -1.68
C VAL A 232 -13.88 26.74 -2.66
N ALA A 233 -13.70 28.07 -2.70
CA ALA A 233 -14.05 28.82 -3.88
C ALA A 233 -13.14 28.30 -5.00
N ALA A 234 -13.72 27.99 -6.15
CA ALA A 234 -13.02 27.55 -7.34
C ALA A 234 -11.95 28.60 -7.72
N GLU A 235 -10.70 28.36 -7.31
CA GLU A 235 -9.57 29.13 -7.77
C GLU A 235 -9.08 28.55 -9.08
N THR A 236 -8.99 29.44 -10.04
CA THR A 236 -8.39 29.38 -11.37
C THR A 236 -7.21 28.40 -11.41
N ALA A 237 -7.23 27.51 -12.40
CA ALA A 237 -6.12 26.63 -12.71
C ALA A 237 -4.82 27.43 -12.83
N THR A 238 -3.91 27.24 -11.90
CA THR A 238 -2.56 27.78 -11.96
C THR A 238 -1.82 27.02 -13.07
N ASP A 239 -1.37 27.75 -14.05
CA ASP A 239 -0.57 27.25 -15.16
C ASP A 239 0.71 26.61 -14.60
N LEU A 240 0.79 25.28 -14.70
CA LEU A 240 1.93 24.48 -14.21
C LEU A 240 3.21 24.71 -15.00
N ASP A 241 3.12 25.33 -16.19
CA ASP A 241 4.28 25.68 -17.03
C ASP A 241 5.02 26.93 -16.55
N SER A 242 4.46 27.68 -15.57
CA SER A 242 5.08 28.87 -14.99
C SER A 242 5.95 28.60 -13.74
N LEU A 243 6.03 27.34 -13.27
CA LEU A 243 6.90 26.98 -12.15
C LEU A 243 8.34 26.86 -12.66
N ASP A 244 9.14 27.88 -12.36
CA ASP A 244 10.58 27.88 -12.64
C ASP A 244 11.29 26.78 -11.84
N VAL A 245 11.53 25.63 -12.52
CA VAL A 245 12.19 24.45 -11.93
C VAL A 245 13.67 24.68 -11.68
N ALA A 246 14.22 25.82 -12.15
CA ALA A 246 15.66 26.12 -12.08
C ALA A 246 16.12 26.54 -10.65
N SER A 247 15.23 27.00 -9.79
CA SER A 247 15.63 27.46 -8.44
C SER A 247 15.64 26.38 -7.34
N ALA A 248 15.06 25.20 -7.58
CA ALA A 248 15.07 24.10 -6.63
C ALA A 248 16.33 23.20 -6.71
N ALA A 249 17.14 23.37 -7.76
CA ALA A 249 18.27 22.47 -8.05
C ALA A 249 19.58 22.83 -7.31
N SER A 250 19.63 23.87 -6.48
CA SER A 250 20.92 24.42 -6.03
C SER A 250 21.37 24.13 -4.60
N LYS A 251 20.80 23.17 -3.85
CA LYS A 251 21.37 22.73 -2.57
C LYS A 251 21.20 21.23 -2.32
N GLY A 252 22.00 20.44 -3.00
CA GLY A 252 22.78 19.39 -2.36
C GLY A 252 22.06 18.23 -1.72
N ILE A 253 21.00 17.69 -2.34
CA ILE A 253 20.69 16.27 -2.15
C ILE A 253 21.31 15.59 -3.37
N ASP A 254 22.43 14.90 -3.15
CA ASP A 254 22.96 14.00 -4.18
C ASP A 254 22.00 12.81 -4.31
N LEU A 255 20.98 13.01 -5.12
CA LEU A 255 19.96 11.98 -5.40
C LEU A 255 20.51 10.88 -6.29
N ASP A 256 21.64 11.15 -6.97
CA ASP A 256 22.32 10.20 -7.85
C ASP A 256 23.15 9.18 -7.03
N ALA A 257 23.43 9.51 -5.76
CA ALA A 257 24.10 8.56 -4.85
C ALA A 257 23.15 7.48 -4.30
N ILE A 258 21.83 7.65 -4.46
CA ILE A 258 20.84 6.64 -4.07
C ILE A 258 20.46 5.88 -5.34
N ASP A 259 20.95 4.65 -5.46
CA ASP A 259 20.55 3.73 -6.51
C ASP A 259 19.05 3.37 -6.31
N LEU A 260 18.18 4.17 -6.93
CA LEU A 260 16.74 3.97 -6.91
C LEU A 260 16.28 2.91 -7.91
N ASP A 261 17.18 2.48 -8.81
CA ASP A 261 16.92 1.44 -9.81
C ASP A 261 17.22 0.04 -9.22
N ALA A 262 17.90 -0.02 -8.07
CA ALA A 262 18.05 -1.26 -7.34
C ALA A 262 16.69 -1.79 -6.88
N VAL A 263 16.39 -3.03 -7.23
CA VAL A 263 15.15 -3.70 -6.80
C VAL A 263 15.08 -3.67 -5.27
N PRO A 264 14.03 -3.06 -4.67
CA PRO A 264 13.90 -3.02 -3.22
C PRO A 264 13.82 -4.42 -2.63
N VAL A 265 14.50 -4.63 -1.51
CA VAL A 265 14.38 -5.87 -0.73
C VAL A 265 13.19 -5.72 0.20
N GLU A 266 12.25 -6.65 0.12
CA GLU A 266 11.12 -6.73 1.05
C GLU A 266 11.49 -7.60 2.25
N GLN A 267 11.12 -7.16 3.43
CA GLN A 267 11.37 -7.84 4.69
C GLN A 267 10.18 -7.70 5.60
N THR A 268 9.79 -8.80 6.26
CA THR A 268 8.81 -8.78 7.34
C THR A 268 9.51 -8.48 8.66
N MET A 269 8.92 -7.59 9.45
CA MET A 269 9.40 -7.25 10.80
C MET A 269 8.23 -6.97 11.73
N THR A 270 8.48 -7.08 13.03
CA THR A 270 7.49 -6.73 14.05
C THR A 270 7.41 -5.21 14.19
N ALA A 271 6.19 -4.67 14.15
CA ALA A 271 5.96 -3.24 14.37
C ALA A 271 4.76 -2.98 15.27
N GLN A 272 4.86 -1.90 16.05
CA GLN A 272 3.68 -1.28 16.64
C GLN A 272 3.01 -0.44 15.56
N ALA A 273 1.79 -0.84 15.18
CA ALA A 273 1.02 -0.22 14.13
C ALA A 273 -0.29 0.36 14.68
N THR A 274 -0.70 1.50 14.16
CA THR A 274 -2.01 2.07 14.44
C THR A 274 -3.07 1.30 13.65
N CYS A 275 -4.10 0.81 14.37
CA CYS A 275 -5.27 0.19 13.78
C CYS A 275 -6.53 1.00 14.12
N ARG A 276 -7.46 1.08 13.20
CA ARG A 276 -8.74 1.77 13.37
C ARG A 276 -9.90 0.85 13.01
N THR A 277 -10.93 0.85 13.83
CA THR A 277 -12.20 0.21 13.52
C THR A 277 -13.14 1.25 12.95
N ILE A 278 -13.73 0.95 11.80
CA ILE A 278 -14.66 1.81 11.09
C ILE A 278 -16.02 1.17 11.10
N LYS A 279 -17.04 1.97 11.38
CA LYS A 279 -18.44 1.62 11.18
C LYS A 279 -18.95 2.25 9.89
N TYR A 280 -19.61 1.45 9.07
CA TYR A 280 -20.32 1.85 7.88
C TYR A 280 -21.83 1.77 8.15
N ASP A 281 -22.56 2.81 7.82
CA ASP A 281 -24.00 2.82 7.68
C ASP A 281 -24.29 3.18 6.22
N VAL A 282 -24.73 2.21 5.40
CA VAL A 282 -24.91 2.39 3.96
C VAL A 282 -26.37 2.18 3.60
N THR A 283 -26.94 3.16 2.91
CA THR A 283 -28.28 3.08 2.33
C THR A 283 -28.16 3.06 0.83
N ALA A 284 -28.66 2.02 0.19
CA ALA A 284 -28.72 1.87 -1.27
C ALA A 284 -29.84 0.91 -1.66
N GLN A 285 -30.45 1.12 -2.81
CA GLN A 285 -31.54 0.28 -3.33
C GLN A 285 -32.67 0.05 -2.31
N GLY A 286 -33.03 1.10 -1.55
CA GLY A 286 -34.10 1.06 -0.56
C GLY A 286 -33.81 0.28 0.72
N SER A 287 -32.59 -0.18 0.93
CA SER A 287 -32.17 -0.90 2.15
C SER A 287 -31.05 -0.17 2.88
N ASN A 288 -30.97 -0.39 4.19
CA ASN A 288 -29.94 0.15 5.06
C ASN A 288 -29.13 -1.02 5.64
N GLU A 289 -27.80 -0.96 5.50
CA GLU A 289 -26.88 -1.98 6.00
C GLU A 289 -25.82 -1.33 6.88
N GLN A 290 -25.57 -1.97 8.03
CA GLN A 290 -24.51 -1.56 8.95
C GLN A 290 -23.41 -2.63 8.99
N GLN A 291 -22.16 -2.19 8.86
CA GLN A 291 -21.01 -3.07 8.95
C GLN A 291 -19.86 -2.40 9.67
N THR A 292 -18.96 -3.23 10.22
CA THR A 292 -17.70 -2.76 10.79
C THR A 292 -16.53 -3.43 10.07
N ALA A 293 -15.47 -2.68 9.89
CA ALA A 293 -14.20 -3.18 9.37
C ALA A 293 -13.05 -2.65 10.21
N LYS A 294 -11.99 -3.44 10.35
CA LYS A 294 -10.75 -3.01 10.99
C LYS A 294 -9.67 -2.83 9.94
N ALA A 295 -8.98 -1.70 10.00
CA ALA A 295 -7.85 -1.39 9.14
C ALA A 295 -6.63 -1.05 9.99
N CYS A 296 -5.45 -1.53 9.60
CA CYS A 296 -4.18 -1.25 10.26
C CYS A 296 -3.18 -0.62 9.30
N GLN A 297 -2.36 0.31 9.77
CA GLN A 297 -1.33 0.93 8.96
C GLN A 297 -0.23 -0.08 8.59
N ALA A 298 0.18 -0.04 7.32
CA ALA A 298 1.35 -0.70 6.76
C ALA A 298 2.55 0.24 6.73
N ALA A 299 3.74 -0.29 6.46
CA ALA A 299 4.98 0.49 6.45
C ALA A 299 5.06 1.53 5.32
N ASP A 300 4.30 1.38 4.25
CA ASP A 300 4.19 2.35 3.16
C ASP A 300 3.13 3.44 3.41
N GLY A 301 2.50 3.44 4.60
CA GLY A 301 1.45 4.37 4.99
C GLY A 301 0.05 3.99 4.50
N ALA A 302 -0.10 2.86 3.81
CA ALA A 302 -1.42 2.34 3.46
C ALA A 302 -2.16 1.81 4.69
N TRP A 303 -3.50 1.80 4.62
CA TRP A 303 -4.36 1.11 5.57
C TRP A 303 -4.79 -0.23 4.98
N GLU A 304 -4.46 -1.30 5.65
CA GLU A 304 -4.80 -2.68 5.28
C GLU A 304 -5.99 -3.16 6.09
N LEU A 305 -7.04 -3.61 5.41
CA LEU A 305 -8.17 -4.27 6.07
C LEU A 305 -7.74 -5.65 6.59
N ILE A 306 -8.15 -5.97 7.82
CA ILE A 306 -7.81 -7.21 8.51
C ILE A 306 -9.06 -7.86 9.12
#